data_249d7f6a4fe9c1e2360869540e11e05a
#
_entry.id   249d7f6a4fe9c1e2360869540e11e05a
#
_cell.length_a   1.000
_cell.length_b   1.000
_cell.length_c   1.000
_cell.angle_alpha   90.00
_cell.angle_beta   90.00
_cell.angle_gamma   90.00
#
_symmetry.space_group_name_H-M   'P 1'
#
loop_
_entity.id
_entity.type
_entity.pdbx_description
1 polymer ?
#
loop_
_entity_poly.entity_id
_entity_poly.type
_entity_poly.pdbx_seq_one_letter_code
_entity_poly.pdbx_strand_id
1 'polypeptide(L)'
;MYHYFEFDFENAIFEWDDEKAANNFTKHGIRFETAAKAFADKNKLIRLDEEHPMEERFDVLAKIGKIVFIVCAFKDNNTIRLISARKANKEEQRRYNYGDDYYDEYFY
;
A
#
# COMPACT_ATOMS: atom_id res chain seq x y z
N MET A 1 6.03 14.48 10.44
CA MET A 1 5.63 13.07 10.23
C MET A 1 4.16 12.98 9.88
N TYR A 2 3.85 12.14 8.94
CA TYR A 2 2.46 11.94 8.50
C TYR A 2 1.76 10.93 9.40
N HIS A 3 0.53 11.24 9.77
CA HIS A 3 -0.29 10.34 10.57
C HIS A 3 -1.37 9.73 9.68
N TYR A 4 -1.04 8.62 9.01
CA TYR A 4 -1.94 7.97 8.06
C TYR A 4 -3.28 7.57 8.67
N PHE A 5 -3.34 7.34 9.98
CA PHE A 5 -4.58 7.00 10.67
C PHE A 5 -5.60 8.15 10.68
N GLU A 6 -5.17 9.36 10.35
CA GLU A 6 -6.07 10.51 10.22
C GLU A 6 -6.67 10.63 8.83
N PHE A 7 -6.21 9.79 7.88
CA PHE A 7 -6.73 9.80 6.52
C PHE A 7 -8.14 9.26 6.45
N ASP A 8 -8.96 9.92 5.67
CA ASP A 8 -10.29 9.44 5.31
C ASP A 8 -10.15 8.62 4.02
N PHE A 9 -9.97 7.31 4.18
CA PHE A 9 -9.71 6.43 3.03
C PHE A 9 -10.91 6.31 2.08
N GLU A 10 -12.12 6.55 2.55
CA GLU A 10 -13.31 6.48 1.69
C GLU A 10 -13.34 7.62 0.69
N ASN A 11 -12.83 8.79 1.07
CA ASN A 11 -12.85 9.99 0.25
C ASN A 11 -11.45 10.40 -0.22
N ALA A 12 -10.48 9.50 -0.15
CA ALA A 12 -9.12 9.81 -0.55
C ALA A 12 -9.02 10.12 -2.04
N ILE A 13 -8.18 11.09 -2.34
CA ILE A 13 -7.81 11.42 -3.71
C ILE A 13 -6.55 10.62 -4.03
N PHE A 14 -6.54 9.93 -5.16
CA PHE A 14 -5.38 9.16 -5.58
C PHE A 14 -4.71 9.86 -6.75
N GLU A 15 -3.38 9.90 -6.71
CA GLU A 15 -2.58 10.44 -7.80
C GLU A 15 -1.44 9.50 -8.13
N TRP A 16 -0.94 9.59 -9.34
CA TRP A 16 0.23 8.82 -9.77
C TRP A 16 0.78 9.38 -11.07
N ASP A 17 1.97 8.93 -11.40
CA ASP A 17 2.63 9.21 -12.67
C ASP A 17 2.15 8.18 -13.70
N ASP A 18 1.61 8.62 -14.84
CA ASP A 18 1.04 7.72 -15.84
C ASP A 18 2.06 6.76 -16.45
N GLU A 19 3.29 7.21 -16.62
CA GLU A 19 4.35 6.36 -17.15
C GLU A 19 4.70 5.26 -16.15
N LYS A 20 4.80 5.61 -14.88
CA LYS A 20 5.05 4.62 -13.82
C LYS A 20 3.90 3.63 -13.72
N ALA A 21 2.67 4.09 -13.88
CA ALA A 21 1.50 3.20 -13.85
C ALA A 21 1.55 2.19 -14.99
N ALA A 22 1.89 2.63 -16.20
CA ALA A 22 2.02 1.75 -17.35
C ALA A 22 3.14 0.73 -17.16
N ASN A 23 4.30 1.17 -16.67
CA ASN A 23 5.43 0.29 -16.40
C ASN A 23 5.09 -0.72 -15.29
N ASN A 24 4.39 -0.29 -14.27
CA ASN A 24 3.94 -1.16 -13.19
C ASN A 24 3.02 -2.25 -13.71
N PHE A 25 2.08 -1.90 -14.57
CA PHE A 25 1.17 -2.88 -15.16
C PHE A 25 1.92 -3.90 -16.01
N THR A 26 2.86 -3.44 -16.83
CA THR A 26 3.68 -4.32 -17.65
C THR A 26 4.49 -5.30 -16.79
N LYS A 27 5.04 -4.82 -15.70
CA LYS A 27 5.92 -5.60 -14.83
C LYS A 27 5.15 -6.53 -13.88
N HIS A 28 4.05 -6.07 -13.32
CA HIS A 28 3.36 -6.76 -12.23
C HIS A 28 1.91 -7.15 -12.55
N GLY A 29 1.34 -6.65 -13.64
CA GLY A 29 -0.02 -6.98 -14.03
C GLY A 29 -1.10 -6.34 -13.16
N ILE A 30 -0.76 -5.33 -12.36
CA ILE A 30 -1.70 -4.64 -11.49
C ILE A 30 -1.80 -3.18 -11.90
N ARG A 31 -3.03 -2.73 -12.14
CA ARG A 31 -3.30 -1.33 -12.45
C ARG A 31 -3.36 -0.51 -11.18
N PHE A 32 -2.92 0.74 -11.25
CA PHE A 32 -3.00 1.64 -10.10
C PHE A 32 -4.45 1.93 -9.71
N GLU A 33 -5.38 1.93 -10.66
CA GLU A 33 -6.80 2.05 -10.36
C GLU A 33 -7.29 0.92 -9.46
N THR A 34 -6.81 -0.30 -9.71
CA THR A 34 -7.12 -1.45 -8.88
C THR A 34 -6.50 -1.30 -7.48
N ALA A 35 -5.25 -0.88 -7.43
CA ALA A 35 -4.56 -0.63 -6.16
C ALA A 35 -5.28 0.43 -5.32
N ALA A 36 -5.76 1.49 -5.96
CA ALA A 36 -6.52 2.52 -5.27
C ALA A 36 -7.77 1.95 -4.61
N LYS A 37 -8.48 1.08 -5.30
CA LYS A 37 -9.69 0.44 -4.75
C LYS A 37 -9.38 -0.45 -3.56
N ALA A 38 -8.18 -1.02 -3.49
CA ALA A 38 -7.80 -1.89 -2.38
C ALA A 38 -7.76 -1.14 -1.04
N PHE A 39 -7.61 0.17 -1.06
CA PHE A 39 -7.61 0.97 0.17
C PHE A 39 -8.96 0.96 0.90
N ALA A 40 -10.02 0.49 0.26
CA ALA A 40 -11.31 0.29 0.92
C ALA A 40 -11.31 -0.93 1.86
N ASP A 41 -10.30 -1.80 1.76
CA ASP A 41 -10.18 -2.96 2.63
C ASP A 41 -9.98 -2.51 4.08
N LYS A 42 -10.91 -2.90 4.95
CA LYS A 42 -10.88 -2.54 6.38
C LYS A 42 -9.77 -3.24 7.14
N ASN A 43 -9.24 -4.33 6.59
CA ASN A 43 -8.19 -5.13 7.22
C ASN A 43 -6.80 -4.79 6.67
N LYS A 44 -6.66 -3.75 5.88
CA LYS A 44 -5.37 -3.36 5.33
C LYS A 44 -4.37 -3.07 6.45
N LEU A 45 -3.12 -3.42 6.19
CA LEU A 45 -2.01 -3.14 7.08
C LEU A 45 -1.14 -2.06 6.45
N ILE A 46 -0.75 -1.08 7.24
CA ILE A 46 0.04 0.06 6.76
C ILE A 46 1.29 0.18 7.62
N ARG A 47 2.46 0.25 6.99
CA ARG A 47 3.74 0.39 7.67
C ARG A 47 4.60 1.43 6.99
N LEU A 48 5.46 2.09 7.77
CA LEU A 48 6.48 2.96 7.22
C LEU A 48 7.50 2.10 6.46
N ASP A 49 7.85 2.52 5.25
CA ASP A 49 8.88 1.86 4.45
C ASP A 49 10.26 2.32 4.92
N GLU A 50 10.95 1.46 5.65
CA GLU A 50 12.26 1.79 6.22
C GLU A 50 13.40 1.70 5.21
N GLU A 51 13.16 1.12 4.03
CA GLU A 51 14.18 1.01 2.98
C GLU A 51 14.45 2.33 2.26
N HIS A 52 13.55 3.31 2.43
CA HIS A 52 13.68 4.62 1.80
C HIS A 52 13.57 5.74 2.84
N PRO A 53 14.58 5.84 3.74
CA PRO A 53 14.47 6.77 4.87
C PRO A 53 14.47 8.25 4.48
N MET A 54 14.95 8.57 3.26
CA MET A 54 14.95 9.95 2.77
C MET A 54 13.61 10.38 2.18
N GLU A 55 12.70 9.42 1.97
CA GLU A 55 11.36 9.68 1.47
C GLU A 55 10.36 9.03 2.41
N GLU A 56 9.33 9.75 2.77
CA GLU A 56 8.31 9.18 3.64
C GLU A 56 7.34 8.33 2.81
N ARG A 57 7.70 7.06 2.64
CA ARG A 57 6.90 6.08 1.91
C ARG A 57 6.30 5.08 2.88
N PHE A 58 5.17 4.52 2.48
CA PHE A 58 4.46 3.52 3.27
C PHE A 58 4.19 2.29 2.42
N ASP A 59 4.26 1.13 3.07
CA ASP A 59 3.90 -0.14 2.48
C ASP A 59 2.51 -0.51 2.98
N VAL A 60 1.64 -0.92 2.05
CA VAL A 60 0.27 -1.29 2.37
C VAL A 60 0.01 -2.69 1.85
N LEU A 61 -0.51 -3.54 2.72
CA LEU A 61 -1.06 -4.84 2.33
C LEU A 61 -2.58 -4.72 2.39
N ALA A 62 -3.23 -4.95 1.26
CA ALA A 62 -4.67 -4.81 1.16
C ALA A 62 -5.23 -5.85 0.20
N LYS A 63 -6.48 -6.23 0.40
CA LYS A 63 -7.12 -7.27 -0.39
C LYS A 63 -8.14 -6.67 -1.34
N ILE A 64 -8.02 -7.03 -2.61
CA ILE A 64 -9.01 -6.78 -3.64
C ILE A 64 -9.06 -7.99 -4.56
N GLY A 65 -9.89 -8.98 -4.17
CA GLY A 65 -9.85 -10.30 -4.80
C GLY A 65 -8.61 -11.09 -4.36
N LYS A 66 -7.44 -10.48 -4.48
CA LYS A 66 -6.16 -11.02 -4.01
C LYS A 66 -5.48 -9.99 -3.11
N ILE A 67 -4.49 -10.45 -2.36
CA ILE A 67 -3.71 -9.54 -1.50
C ILE A 67 -2.64 -8.87 -2.35
N VAL A 68 -2.60 -7.55 -2.31
CA VAL A 68 -1.63 -6.74 -3.05
C VAL A 68 -0.73 -5.98 -2.08
N PHE A 69 0.51 -5.77 -2.52
CA PHE A 69 1.50 -4.99 -1.81
C PHE A 69 1.65 -3.65 -2.55
N ILE A 70 1.34 -2.57 -1.87
CA ILE A 70 1.32 -1.23 -2.46
C ILE A 70 2.34 -0.36 -1.77
N VAL A 71 3.14 0.38 -2.54
CA VAL A 71 4.00 1.43 -2.00
C VAL A 71 3.38 2.77 -2.35
N CYS A 72 3.24 3.64 -1.36
CA CYS A 72 2.59 4.92 -1.54
C CYS A 72 3.18 5.99 -0.62
N ALA A 73 2.77 7.23 -0.86
CA ALA A 73 3.05 8.36 0.03
C ALA A 73 1.74 9.04 0.37
N PHE A 74 1.61 9.46 1.62
CA PHE A 74 0.45 10.23 2.07
C PHE A 74 0.78 11.71 1.95
N LYS A 75 -0.07 12.43 1.26
CA LYS A 75 0.12 13.85 0.94
C LYS A 75 -0.98 14.69 1.59
N ASP A 76 -0.82 16.00 1.53
CA ASP A 76 -1.83 16.94 2.03
C ASP A 76 -3.14 16.79 1.26
N ASN A 77 -4.21 17.30 1.83
CA ASN A 77 -5.54 17.31 1.21
C ASN A 77 -6.10 15.89 0.98
N ASN A 78 -5.82 14.99 1.92
CA ASN A 78 -6.33 13.61 1.88
C ASN A 78 -5.96 12.90 0.56
N THR A 79 -4.74 13.14 0.09
CA THR A 79 -4.25 12.61 -1.18
C THR A 79 -3.23 11.50 -0.94
N ILE A 80 -3.36 10.42 -1.69
CA ILE A 80 -2.45 9.28 -1.66
C ILE A 80 -1.77 9.16 -3.01
N ARG A 81 -0.44 9.26 -3.02
CA ARG A 81 0.34 9.07 -4.24
C ARG A 81 0.79 7.63 -4.34
N LEU A 82 0.33 6.93 -5.37
CA LEU A 82 0.72 5.54 -5.62
C LEU A 82 2.06 5.50 -6.33
N ILE A 83 2.95 4.62 -5.86
CA ILE A 83 4.31 4.51 -6.38
C ILE A 83 4.51 3.17 -7.05
N SER A 84 4.04 2.08 -6.44
CA SER A 84 4.07 0.75 -7.05
C SER A 84 3.00 -0.14 -6.45
N ALA A 85 2.65 -1.19 -7.20
CA ALA A 85 1.69 -2.19 -6.73
C ALA A 85 2.02 -3.54 -7.36
N ARG A 86 2.09 -4.56 -6.55
CA ARG A 86 2.35 -5.93 -7.00
C ARG A 86 1.57 -6.92 -6.15
N LYS A 87 1.47 -8.14 -6.62
CA LYS A 87 0.88 -9.21 -5.82
C LYS A 87 1.75 -9.47 -4.58
N ALA A 88 1.12 -9.70 -3.46
CA ALA A 88 1.82 -10.02 -2.23
C ALA A 88 2.51 -11.39 -2.34
N ASN A 89 3.71 -11.51 -1.79
CA ASN A 89 4.41 -12.79 -1.70
C ASN A 89 3.84 -13.61 -0.54
N LYS A 90 4.34 -14.82 -0.34
CA LYS A 90 3.82 -15.72 0.69
C LYS A 90 3.95 -15.17 2.10
N GLU A 91 5.07 -14.54 2.38
CA GLU A 91 5.33 -13.95 3.71
C GLU A 91 4.39 -12.79 3.97
N GLU A 92 4.18 -11.95 2.96
CA GLU A 92 3.26 -10.82 3.06
C GLU A 92 1.83 -11.29 3.23
N GLN A 93 1.44 -12.36 2.53
CA GLN A 93 0.11 -12.95 2.68
C GLN A 93 -0.11 -13.47 4.10
N ARG A 94 0.90 -14.10 4.69
CA ARG A 94 0.82 -14.55 6.09
C ARG A 94 0.66 -13.38 7.03
N ARG A 95 1.44 -12.33 6.82
CA ARG A 95 1.35 -11.12 7.65
C ARG A 95 -0.03 -10.51 7.56
N TYR A 96 -0.58 -10.42 6.37
CA TYR A 96 -1.94 -9.90 6.19
C TYR A 96 -2.97 -10.77 6.93
N ASN A 97 -2.88 -12.09 6.80
CA ASN A 97 -3.84 -13.02 7.39
C ASN A 97 -3.77 -13.05 8.91
N TYR A 98 -2.59 -12.88 9.49
CA TYR A 98 -2.39 -12.92 10.94
C TYR A 98 -2.31 -11.52 11.58
N GLY A 99 -2.23 -10.47 10.77
CA GLY A 99 -2.14 -9.10 11.24
C GLY A 99 -0.75 -8.74 11.76
N ASP A 100 -0.67 -7.56 12.37
CA ASP A 100 0.60 -7.05 12.89
C ASP A 100 1.16 -7.88 14.01
N ASP A 101 0.30 -8.56 14.79
CA ASP A 101 0.75 -9.43 15.88
C ASP A 101 1.63 -10.55 15.36
N TYR A 102 1.27 -11.14 14.20
CA TYR A 102 2.10 -12.17 13.58
C TYR A 102 3.48 -11.60 13.24
N TYR A 103 3.51 -10.43 12.65
CA TYR A 103 4.76 -9.79 12.24
C TYR A 103 5.63 -9.50 13.47
N ASP A 104 5.07 -8.90 14.48
CA ASP A 104 5.80 -8.55 15.70
C ASP A 104 6.33 -9.78 16.42
N GLU A 105 5.55 -10.86 16.44
CA GLU A 105 5.93 -12.09 17.12
C GLU A 105 7.13 -12.78 16.48
N TYR A 106 7.25 -12.74 15.17
CA TYR A 106 8.27 -13.50 14.44
C TYR A 106 9.46 -12.67 13.96
N PHE A 107 9.40 -11.36 14.10
CA PHE A 107 10.45 -10.48 13.54
C PHE A 107 11.04 -9.51 14.54
N TYR A 108 10.72 -9.68 15.79
CA TYR A 108 11.39 -8.99 16.88
C TYR A 108 12.33 -9.91 17.61
#